data_3a7e346ae32a78a49c4f704ad389a224
#
_entry.id   3a7e346ae32a78a49c4f704ad389a224
#
_cell.length_a   1.000
_cell.length_b   1.000
_cell.length_c   1.000
_cell.angle_alpha   90.00
_cell.angle_beta   90.00
_cell.angle_gamma   90.00
#
_symmetry.space_group_name_H-M   'P 1'
#
loop_
_entity.id
_entity.type
_entity.pdbx_description
1 polymer ?
#
loop_
_entity_poly.entity_id
_entity_poly.type
_entity_poly.pdbx_seq_one_letter_code
_entity_poly.pdbx_strand_id
1 'polypeptide(L)'
;QIKAQIEETSSDYDKEKLQERLAKLSGGVAVIKVGAATEVELKEKKHRIEDALSTTRAAVEEGIVAGGGTTLLQARAALDKVQLTGDEQVGVDIVRRALEAPARQIAENAGARGDVVVESILKAKKGTGFDASTDTMVDMFEKGIVDAAKVTRSALQNAASVAAMVLTTEAVVSDIPEKKEPAAPGGHSHGGEMDF
;
A
#
# COMPACT_ATOMS: atom_id res chain seq x y z
N GLN A 1 19.43 26.64 -7.92
CA GLN A 1 19.89 26.26 -6.58
C GLN A 1 18.93 25.28 -5.90
N ILE A 2 17.62 25.59 -5.81
CA ILE A 2 16.63 24.69 -5.17
C ILE A 2 16.54 23.35 -5.88
N LYS A 3 16.59 23.30 -7.22
CA LYS A 3 16.60 22.04 -7.98
C LYS A 3 17.79 21.16 -7.62
N ALA A 4 18.99 21.74 -7.52
CA ALA A 4 20.19 21.00 -7.11
C ALA A 4 20.04 20.46 -5.67
N GLN A 5 19.51 21.26 -4.75
CA GLN A 5 19.25 20.82 -3.38
C GLN A 5 18.25 19.68 -3.28
N ILE A 6 17.24 19.63 -4.18
CA ILE A 6 16.26 18.51 -4.23
C ILE A 6 16.93 17.19 -4.65
N GLU A 7 17.94 17.26 -5.52
CA GLU A 7 18.70 16.08 -5.96
C GLU A 7 19.71 15.59 -4.91
N GLU A 8 20.26 16.51 -4.12
CA GLU A 8 21.26 16.19 -3.10
C GLU A 8 20.67 15.70 -1.77
N THR A 9 19.43 16.09 -1.44
CA THR A 9 18.84 15.76 -0.14
C THR A 9 18.35 14.32 -0.09
N SER A 10 18.71 13.63 1.00
CA SER A 10 18.26 12.28 1.31
C SER A 10 16.98 12.24 2.19
N SER A 11 16.58 13.39 2.75
CA SER A 11 15.40 13.52 3.60
C SER A 11 14.15 13.77 2.76
N ASP A 12 13.17 12.90 2.86
CA ASP A 12 11.89 13.07 2.15
C ASP A 12 11.14 14.33 2.60
N TYR A 13 11.23 14.67 3.88
CA TYR A 13 10.64 15.90 4.42
C TYR A 13 11.29 17.16 3.82
N ASP A 14 12.62 17.23 3.77
CA ASP A 14 13.33 18.37 3.20
C ASP A 14 13.08 18.48 1.70
N LYS A 15 13.02 17.34 1.02
CA LYS A 15 12.66 17.25 -0.40
C LYS A 15 11.29 17.84 -0.68
N GLU A 16 10.30 17.50 0.12
CA GLU A 16 8.93 18.05 0.01
C GLU A 16 8.93 19.57 0.23
N LYS A 17 9.65 20.07 1.25
CA LYS A 17 9.75 21.50 1.53
C LYS A 17 10.47 22.28 0.43
N LEU A 18 11.52 21.71 -0.14
CA LEU A 18 12.23 22.29 -1.28
C LEU A 18 11.35 22.31 -2.54
N GLN A 19 10.58 21.26 -2.78
CA GLN A 19 9.61 21.23 -3.89
C GLN A 19 8.51 22.27 -3.71
N GLU A 20 8.00 22.48 -2.50
CA GLU A 20 7.03 23.55 -2.19
C GLU A 20 7.62 24.92 -2.48
N ARG A 21 8.86 25.18 -2.08
CA ARG A 21 9.56 26.45 -2.37
C ARG A 21 9.77 26.65 -3.86
N LEU A 22 10.19 25.59 -4.57
CA LEU A 22 10.34 25.64 -6.04
C LEU A 22 9.02 25.96 -6.73
N ALA A 23 7.93 25.33 -6.31
CA ALA A 23 6.60 25.58 -6.86
C ALA A 23 6.15 27.04 -6.67
N LYS A 24 6.38 27.62 -5.50
CA LYS A 24 6.10 29.04 -5.21
C LYS A 24 6.87 29.99 -6.14
N LEU A 25 8.08 29.61 -6.55
CA LEU A 25 8.93 30.40 -7.43
C LEU A 25 8.60 30.21 -8.91
N SER A 26 8.10 29.03 -9.31
CA SER A 26 7.98 28.64 -10.72
C SER A 26 6.56 28.69 -11.30
N GLY A 27 5.53 28.85 -10.51
CA GLY A 27 4.20 28.89 -11.11
C GLY A 27 3.01 28.78 -10.18
N GLY A 28 3.23 28.65 -8.91
CA GLY A 28 2.16 28.64 -7.93
C GLY A 28 2.02 27.35 -7.16
N VAL A 29 1.23 27.42 -6.12
CA VAL A 29 0.90 26.31 -5.20
C VAL A 29 -0.60 26.12 -5.22
N ALA A 30 -1.06 24.90 -5.50
CA ALA A 30 -2.45 24.51 -5.29
C ALA A 30 -2.64 24.12 -3.82
N VAL A 31 -3.66 24.69 -3.18
CA VAL A 31 -3.99 24.40 -1.78
C VAL A 31 -5.34 23.70 -1.73
N ILE A 32 -5.35 22.47 -1.23
CA ILE A 32 -6.56 21.71 -0.97
C ILE A 32 -6.93 21.91 0.50
N LYS A 33 -8.03 22.64 0.75
CA LYS A 33 -8.54 22.85 2.11
C LYS A 33 -9.48 21.71 2.49
N VAL A 34 -9.22 21.08 3.63
CA VAL A 34 -9.99 19.94 4.15
C VAL A 34 -10.68 20.36 5.43
N GLY A 35 -11.96 20.02 5.58
CA GLY A 35 -12.73 20.24 6.79
C GLY A 35 -13.56 19.01 7.17
N ALA A 36 -13.84 18.86 8.46
CA ALA A 36 -14.69 17.80 9.01
C ALA A 36 -15.34 18.27 10.31
N ALA A 37 -16.34 17.54 10.79
CA ALA A 37 -17.04 17.86 12.03
C ALA A 37 -16.22 17.50 13.28
N THR A 38 -15.32 16.50 13.18
CA THR A 38 -14.47 16.03 14.27
C THR A 38 -13.01 15.99 13.87
N GLU A 39 -12.09 16.04 14.84
CA GLU A 39 -10.66 15.95 14.60
C GLU A 39 -10.26 14.59 13.99
N VAL A 40 -10.88 13.51 14.42
CA VAL A 40 -10.62 12.16 13.91
C VAL A 40 -11.01 12.06 12.42
N GLU A 41 -12.20 12.55 12.09
CA GLU A 41 -12.66 12.60 10.70
C GLU A 41 -11.77 13.49 9.82
N LEU A 42 -11.32 14.62 10.39
CA LEU A 42 -10.41 15.53 9.69
C LEU A 42 -9.08 14.85 9.34
N LYS A 43 -8.49 14.14 10.31
CA LYS A 43 -7.25 13.38 10.11
C LYS A 43 -7.43 12.28 9.05
N GLU A 44 -8.52 11.55 9.12
CA GLU A 44 -8.84 10.49 8.16
C GLU A 44 -8.97 11.06 6.72
N LYS A 45 -9.74 12.13 6.53
CA LYS A 45 -9.87 12.80 5.23
C LYS A 45 -8.54 13.35 4.72
N LYS A 46 -7.75 13.95 5.61
CA LYS A 46 -6.43 14.48 5.26
C LYS A 46 -5.52 13.37 4.74
N HIS A 47 -5.41 12.26 5.47
CA HIS A 47 -4.58 11.13 5.06
C HIS A 47 -5.05 10.52 3.74
N ARG A 48 -6.36 10.42 3.51
CA ARG A 48 -6.93 9.92 2.25
C ARG A 48 -6.55 10.82 1.05
N ILE A 49 -6.54 12.12 1.24
CA ILE A 49 -6.14 13.08 0.20
C ILE A 49 -4.62 13.02 -0.04
N GLU A 50 -3.82 12.91 1.02
CA GLU A 50 -2.37 12.77 0.94
C GLU A 50 -1.99 11.50 0.18
N ASP A 51 -2.67 10.38 0.46
CA ASP A 51 -2.50 9.11 -0.24
C ASP A 51 -2.86 9.23 -1.73
N ALA A 52 -4.01 9.82 -2.05
CA ALA A 52 -4.43 10.06 -3.42
C ALA A 52 -3.43 10.92 -4.20
N LEU A 53 -2.87 11.96 -3.58
CA LEU A 53 -1.84 12.80 -4.19
C LEU A 53 -0.54 12.04 -4.44
N SER A 54 -0.09 11.25 -3.48
CA SER A 54 1.13 10.44 -3.59
C SER A 54 1.00 9.39 -4.69
N THR A 55 -0.14 8.70 -4.72
CA THR A 55 -0.47 7.71 -5.77
C THR A 55 -0.56 8.35 -7.15
N THR A 56 -1.17 9.54 -7.26
CA THR A 56 -1.25 10.28 -8.52
C THR A 56 0.14 10.68 -9.03
N ARG A 57 1.03 11.16 -8.16
CA ARG A 57 2.42 11.47 -8.52
C ARG A 57 3.16 10.22 -9.02
N ALA A 58 3.04 9.11 -8.29
CA ALA A 58 3.63 7.83 -8.70
C ALA A 58 3.09 7.36 -10.07
N ALA A 59 1.80 7.56 -10.34
CA ALA A 59 1.18 7.24 -11.62
C ALA A 59 1.69 8.12 -12.78
N VAL A 60 1.98 9.39 -12.51
CA VAL A 60 2.59 10.28 -13.52
C VAL A 60 4.02 9.85 -13.87
N GLU A 61 4.76 9.29 -12.90
CA GLU A 61 6.15 8.88 -13.11
C GLU A 61 6.29 7.58 -13.93
N GLU A 62 5.50 6.54 -13.63
CA GLU A 62 5.64 5.21 -14.24
C GLU A 62 4.35 4.68 -14.92
N GLY A 63 3.29 5.48 -14.95
CA GLY A 63 2.01 5.09 -15.53
C GLY A 63 1.12 4.30 -14.58
N ILE A 64 0.04 3.79 -15.15
CA ILE A 64 -0.99 3.02 -14.44
C ILE A 64 -1.09 1.58 -14.97
N VAL A 65 -1.56 0.71 -14.12
CA VAL A 65 -1.81 -0.71 -14.42
C VAL A 65 -3.21 -1.12 -13.94
N ALA A 66 -3.71 -2.26 -14.39
CA ALA A 66 -4.94 -2.82 -13.88
C ALA A 66 -4.84 -3.06 -12.37
N GLY A 67 -5.79 -2.52 -11.61
CA GLY A 67 -5.81 -2.57 -10.15
C GLY A 67 -6.35 -3.88 -9.58
N GLY A 68 -6.69 -3.87 -8.29
CA GLY A 68 -7.30 -5.03 -7.62
C GLY A 68 -6.43 -6.28 -7.58
N GLY A 69 -5.10 -6.14 -7.61
CA GLY A 69 -4.16 -7.27 -7.66
C GLY A 69 -4.08 -7.96 -9.03
N THR A 70 -4.88 -7.54 -10.01
CA THR A 70 -4.98 -8.14 -11.35
C THR A 70 -3.63 -8.16 -12.06
N THR A 71 -2.89 -7.05 -12.01
CA THR A 71 -1.59 -6.94 -12.70
C THR A 71 -0.54 -7.89 -12.11
N LEU A 72 -0.53 -8.08 -10.78
CA LEU A 72 0.38 -9.05 -10.15
C LEU A 72 0.09 -10.48 -10.59
N LEU A 73 -1.21 -10.86 -10.66
CA LEU A 73 -1.60 -12.16 -11.18
C LEU A 73 -1.17 -12.37 -12.63
N GLN A 74 -1.38 -11.38 -13.49
CA GLN A 74 -1.00 -11.45 -14.89
C GLN A 74 0.52 -11.44 -15.10
N ALA A 75 1.27 -10.82 -14.18
CA ALA A 75 2.74 -10.83 -14.18
C ALA A 75 3.33 -12.23 -13.93
N ARG A 76 2.57 -13.19 -13.39
CA ARG A 76 3.02 -14.58 -13.20
C ARG A 76 3.54 -15.21 -14.49
N ALA A 77 2.99 -14.85 -15.63
CA ALA A 77 3.47 -15.36 -16.93
C ALA A 77 4.95 -15.02 -17.22
N ALA A 78 5.49 -13.98 -16.56
CA ALA A 78 6.93 -13.68 -16.66
C ALA A 78 7.80 -14.74 -15.96
N LEU A 79 7.28 -15.37 -14.90
CA LEU A 79 7.98 -16.43 -14.16
C LEU A 79 8.12 -17.72 -14.97
N ASP A 80 7.29 -17.95 -15.97
CA ASP A 80 7.38 -19.13 -16.84
C ASP A 80 8.64 -19.09 -17.73
N LYS A 81 9.24 -17.91 -17.89
CA LYS A 81 10.51 -17.72 -18.59
C LYS A 81 11.74 -17.95 -17.71
N VAL A 82 11.55 -18.02 -16.40
CA VAL A 82 12.60 -18.26 -15.43
C VAL A 82 12.65 -19.75 -15.16
N GLN A 83 13.54 -20.44 -15.85
CA GLN A 83 13.74 -21.89 -15.72
C GLN A 83 14.94 -22.13 -14.82
N LEU A 84 14.69 -22.53 -13.59
CA LEU A 84 15.69 -22.89 -12.59
C LEU A 84 15.50 -24.35 -12.18
N THR A 85 16.44 -24.89 -11.43
CA THR A 85 16.41 -26.30 -10.98
C THR A 85 16.63 -26.39 -9.48
N GLY A 86 16.11 -27.45 -8.88
CA GLY A 86 16.30 -27.71 -7.44
C GLY A 86 15.63 -26.64 -6.56
N ASP A 87 16.34 -26.22 -5.52
CA ASP A 87 15.83 -25.28 -4.52
C ASP A 87 15.55 -23.88 -5.08
N GLU A 88 16.24 -23.47 -6.12
CA GLU A 88 15.99 -22.19 -6.78
C GLU A 88 14.62 -22.16 -7.45
N GLN A 89 14.15 -23.28 -7.99
CA GLN A 89 12.79 -23.40 -8.55
C GLN A 89 11.73 -23.26 -7.47
N VAL A 90 12.00 -23.77 -6.27
CA VAL A 90 11.09 -23.58 -5.10
C VAL A 90 10.91 -22.10 -4.79
N GLY A 91 11.98 -21.29 -4.87
CA GLY A 91 11.91 -19.84 -4.72
C GLY A 91 10.99 -19.18 -5.76
N VAL A 92 11.06 -19.59 -7.02
CA VAL A 92 10.15 -19.10 -8.09
C VAL A 92 8.69 -19.46 -7.77
N ASP A 93 8.44 -20.67 -7.28
CA ASP A 93 7.10 -21.14 -6.96
C ASP A 93 6.52 -20.41 -5.72
N ILE A 94 7.35 -20.04 -4.75
CA ILE A 94 6.96 -19.19 -3.61
C ILE A 94 6.50 -17.82 -4.12
N VAL A 95 7.29 -17.17 -4.99
CA VAL A 95 6.92 -15.87 -5.59
C VAL A 95 5.64 -16.01 -6.39
N ARG A 96 5.50 -17.06 -7.20
CA ARG A 96 4.31 -17.35 -8.00
C ARG A 96 3.05 -17.39 -7.14
N ARG A 97 3.09 -18.05 -5.99
CA ARG A 97 1.99 -18.13 -5.03
C ARG A 97 1.74 -16.77 -4.33
N ALA A 98 2.80 -16.06 -3.97
CA ALA A 98 2.68 -14.76 -3.31
C ALA A 98 1.97 -13.72 -4.19
N LEU A 99 2.16 -13.77 -5.52
CA LEU A 99 1.49 -12.86 -6.46
C LEU A 99 -0.04 -13.03 -6.50
N GLU A 100 -0.59 -14.13 -5.98
CA GLU A 100 -2.04 -14.34 -5.87
C GLU A 100 -2.65 -13.62 -4.66
N ALA A 101 -1.86 -13.41 -3.62
CA ALA A 101 -2.37 -12.99 -2.32
C ALA A 101 -3.17 -11.66 -2.36
N PRO A 102 -2.75 -10.60 -3.06
CA PRO A 102 -3.51 -9.35 -3.08
C PRO A 102 -4.91 -9.50 -3.69
N ALA A 103 -5.04 -10.13 -4.85
CA ALA A 103 -6.33 -10.32 -5.49
C ALA A 103 -7.23 -11.28 -4.69
N ARG A 104 -6.66 -12.34 -4.14
CA ARG A 104 -7.34 -13.28 -3.24
C ARG A 104 -7.93 -12.57 -2.05
N GLN A 105 -7.12 -11.77 -1.34
CA GLN A 105 -7.54 -11.07 -0.14
C GLN A 105 -8.64 -10.04 -0.42
N ILE A 106 -8.55 -9.32 -1.55
CA ILE A 106 -9.60 -8.38 -1.97
C ILE A 106 -10.93 -9.11 -2.19
N ALA A 107 -10.90 -10.26 -2.88
CA ALA A 107 -12.10 -11.07 -3.11
C ALA A 107 -12.70 -11.60 -1.79
N GLU A 108 -11.87 -12.11 -0.89
CA GLU A 108 -12.29 -12.61 0.41
C GLU A 108 -12.87 -11.51 1.30
N ASN A 109 -12.28 -10.33 1.31
CA ASN A 109 -12.82 -9.16 2.02
C ASN A 109 -14.19 -8.72 1.49
N ALA A 110 -14.46 -8.96 0.21
CA ALA A 110 -15.77 -8.73 -0.41
C ALA A 110 -16.77 -9.87 -0.19
N GLY A 111 -16.38 -10.95 0.50
CA GLY A 111 -17.20 -12.14 0.73
C GLY A 111 -17.22 -13.16 -0.43
N ALA A 112 -16.41 -12.93 -1.46
CA ALA A 112 -16.26 -13.85 -2.59
C ALA A 112 -15.22 -14.95 -2.28
N ARG A 113 -15.27 -16.04 -3.06
CA ARG A 113 -14.27 -17.12 -2.93
C ARG A 113 -12.98 -16.73 -3.64
N GLY A 114 -11.94 -16.35 -2.88
CA GLY A 114 -10.67 -15.88 -3.39
C GLY A 114 -10.03 -16.80 -4.44
N ASP A 115 -10.07 -18.13 -4.23
CA ASP A 115 -9.53 -19.10 -5.17
C ASP A 115 -10.24 -19.07 -6.54
N VAL A 116 -11.55 -18.97 -6.53
CA VAL A 116 -12.38 -18.93 -7.75
C VAL A 116 -12.11 -17.64 -8.51
N VAL A 117 -12.01 -16.52 -7.80
CA VAL A 117 -11.72 -15.21 -8.41
C VAL A 117 -10.32 -15.18 -9.02
N VAL A 118 -9.32 -15.68 -8.32
CA VAL A 118 -7.93 -15.79 -8.83
C VAL A 118 -7.89 -16.63 -10.11
N GLU A 119 -8.53 -17.79 -10.11
CA GLU A 119 -8.60 -18.64 -11.29
C GLU A 119 -9.32 -17.97 -12.47
N SER A 120 -10.39 -17.24 -12.19
CA SER A 120 -11.15 -16.49 -13.18
C SER A 120 -10.32 -15.38 -13.83
N ILE A 121 -9.55 -14.64 -13.03
CA ILE A 121 -8.64 -13.59 -13.54
C ILE A 121 -7.54 -14.19 -14.40
N LEU A 122 -6.96 -15.33 -14.00
CA LEU A 122 -5.88 -16.00 -14.75
C LEU A 122 -6.36 -16.52 -16.13
N LYS A 123 -7.62 -16.89 -16.25
CA LYS A 123 -8.24 -17.34 -17.51
C LYS A 123 -8.78 -16.20 -18.38
N ALA A 124 -8.94 -15.02 -17.78
CA ALA A 124 -9.50 -13.85 -18.46
C ALA A 124 -8.50 -13.18 -19.41
N LYS A 125 -9.01 -12.27 -20.24
CA LYS A 125 -8.17 -11.39 -21.07
C LYS A 125 -7.31 -10.49 -20.20
N LYS A 126 -6.15 -10.10 -20.74
CA LYS A 126 -5.29 -9.10 -20.08
C LYS A 126 -6.07 -7.82 -19.79
N GLY A 127 -5.95 -7.31 -18.56
CA GLY A 127 -6.68 -6.12 -18.10
C GLY A 127 -8.05 -6.43 -17.46
N THR A 128 -8.58 -7.67 -17.59
CA THR A 128 -9.79 -8.08 -16.89
C THR A 128 -9.49 -8.54 -15.48
N GLY A 129 -10.23 -8.00 -14.51
CA GLY A 129 -10.08 -8.31 -13.09
C GLY A 129 -11.42 -8.35 -12.37
N PHE A 130 -11.37 -8.46 -11.06
CA PHE A 130 -12.54 -8.57 -10.19
C PHE A 130 -12.90 -7.21 -9.59
N ASP A 131 -14.12 -6.75 -9.82
CA ASP A 131 -14.70 -5.59 -9.15
C ASP A 131 -15.42 -6.04 -7.87
N ALA A 132 -14.80 -5.80 -6.74
CA ALA A 132 -15.28 -6.18 -5.43
C ALA A 132 -16.57 -5.43 -5.01
N SER A 133 -16.89 -4.31 -5.64
CA SER A 133 -18.11 -3.54 -5.34
C SER A 133 -19.36 -4.12 -5.98
N THR A 134 -19.21 -4.80 -7.11
CA THR A 134 -20.31 -5.37 -7.90
C THR A 134 -20.27 -6.89 -7.97
N ASP A 135 -19.25 -7.54 -7.39
CA ASP A 135 -19.01 -8.99 -7.43
C ASP A 135 -18.98 -9.54 -8.87
N THR A 136 -18.32 -8.78 -9.78
CA THR A 136 -18.27 -9.15 -11.21
C THR A 136 -16.87 -9.04 -11.80
N MET A 137 -16.64 -9.80 -12.89
CA MET A 137 -15.44 -9.68 -13.71
C MET A 137 -15.62 -8.56 -14.74
N VAL A 138 -14.70 -7.58 -14.72
CA VAL A 138 -14.79 -6.36 -15.55
C VAL A 138 -13.45 -6.02 -16.21
N ASP A 139 -13.47 -5.17 -17.24
CA ASP A 139 -12.28 -4.49 -17.70
C ASP A 139 -11.91 -3.41 -16.67
N MET A 140 -10.73 -3.54 -16.08
CA MET A 140 -10.28 -2.71 -14.96
C MET A 140 -10.01 -1.27 -15.40
N PHE A 141 -9.52 -1.06 -16.63
CA PHE A 141 -9.28 0.28 -17.16
C PHE A 141 -10.57 1.00 -17.51
N GLU A 142 -11.52 0.32 -18.15
CA GLU A 142 -12.84 0.91 -18.47
C GLU A 142 -13.62 1.29 -17.22
N LYS A 143 -13.47 0.52 -16.15
CA LYS A 143 -14.10 0.79 -14.84
C LYS A 143 -13.33 1.80 -13.98
N GLY A 144 -12.13 2.21 -14.41
CA GLY A 144 -11.28 3.11 -13.62
C GLY A 144 -10.68 2.48 -12.37
N ILE A 145 -10.65 1.13 -12.30
CA ILE A 145 -10.01 0.39 -11.19
C ILE A 145 -8.54 0.19 -11.57
N VAL A 146 -7.72 1.17 -11.24
CA VAL A 146 -6.32 1.22 -11.64
C VAL A 146 -5.40 1.48 -10.45
N ASP A 147 -4.19 0.96 -10.54
CA ASP A 147 -3.11 1.20 -9.57
C ASP A 147 -1.94 1.94 -10.25
N ALA A 148 -1.16 2.70 -9.47
CA ALA A 148 0.09 3.26 -9.98
C ALA A 148 1.12 2.13 -10.14
N ALA A 149 1.71 2.02 -11.33
CA ALA A 149 2.69 0.98 -11.66
C ALA A 149 3.90 1.00 -10.71
N LYS A 150 4.38 2.19 -10.35
CA LYS A 150 5.49 2.38 -9.40
C LYS A 150 5.16 1.78 -8.03
N VAL A 151 3.95 1.99 -7.51
CA VAL A 151 3.53 1.47 -6.21
C VAL A 151 3.50 -0.06 -6.23
N THR A 152 2.83 -0.66 -7.22
CA THR A 152 2.72 -2.12 -7.36
C THR A 152 4.09 -2.78 -7.53
N ARG A 153 4.96 -2.20 -8.35
CA ARG A 153 6.33 -2.68 -8.56
C ARG A 153 7.17 -2.59 -7.29
N SER A 154 7.15 -1.42 -6.62
CA SER A 154 7.93 -1.20 -5.40
C SER A 154 7.48 -2.08 -4.25
N ALA A 155 6.18 -2.32 -4.12
CA ALA A 155 5.63 -3.24 -3.11
C ALA A 155 6.19 -4.66 -3.28
N LEU A 156 6.18 -5.19 -4.50
CA LEU A 156 6.74 -6.52 -4.79
C LEU A 156 8.25 -6.57 -4.55
N GLN A 157 8.98 -5.57 -5.01
CA GLN A 157 10.43 -5.49 -4.87
C GLN A 157 10.85 -5.42 -3.39
N ASN A 158 10.20 -4.58 -2.61
CA ASN A 158 10.49 -4.43 -1.19
C ASN A 158 10.10 -5.69 -0.41
N ALA A 159 8.96 -6.30 -0.71
CA ALA A 159 8.54 -7.55 -0.09
C ALA A 159 9.55 -8.67 -0.35
N ALA A 160 10.02 -8.82 -1.57
CA ALA A 160 11.05 -9.80 -1.93
C ALA A 160 12.38 -9.53 -1.20
N SER A 161 12.79 -8.25 -1.10
CA SER A 161 14.02 -7.87 -0.39
C SER A 161 13.95 -8.21 1.10
N VAL A 162 12.84 -7.89 1.77
CA VAL A 162 12.65 -8.21 3.19
C VAL A 162 12.57 -9.73 3.40
N ALA A 163 11.85 -10.46 2.56
CA ALA A 163 11.78 -11.91 2.63
C ALA A 163 13.17 -12.56 2.48
N ALA A 164 13.98 -12.07 1.54
CA ALA A 164 15.36 -12.55 1.35
C ALA A 164 16.22 -12.30 2.60
N MET A 165 16.10 -11.13 3.23
CA MET A 165 16.81 -10.86 4.49
C MET A 165 16.39 -11.83 5.61
N VAL A 166 15.10 -12.09 5.78
CA VAL A 166 14.59 -13.04 6.78
C VAL A 166 15.11 -14.45 6.51
N LEU A 167 15.11 -14.89 5.26
CA LEU A 167 15.60 -16.23 4.87
C LEU A 167 17.11 -16.43 5.09
N THR A 168 17.89 -15.35 5.11
CA THR A 168 19.34 -15.41 5.34
C THR A 168 19.74 -15.27 6.80
N THR A 169 18.77 -15.04 7.72
CA THR A 169 19.03 -14.93 9.16
C THR A 169 18.83 -16.27 9.86
N GLU A 170 19.68 -16.57 10.86
CA GLU A 170 19.55 -17.75 11.70
C GLU A 170 18.66 -17.51 12.92
N ALA A 171 18.52 -16.27 13.35
CA ALA A 171 17.74 -15.89 14.53
C ALA A 171 17.11 -14.49 14.36
N VAL A 172 15.94 -14.31 14.96
CA VAL A 172 15.27 -13.02 15.10
C VAL A 172 15.12 -12.72 16.57
N VAL A 173 15.58 -11.52 16.97
CA VAL A 173 15.42 -11.03 18.35
C VAL A 173 14.39 -9.89 18.32
N SER A 174 13.37 -10.02 19.15
CA SER A 174 12.35 -9.01 19.32
C SER A 174 11.95 -8.86 20.77
N ASP A 175 11.42 -7.70 21.14
CA ASP A 175 10.90 -7.48 22.48
C ASP A 175 9.66 -8.34 22.73
N ILE A 176 9.56 -8.87 23.96
CA ILE A 176 8.36 -9.57 24.39
C ILE A 176 7.27 -8.51 24.60
N PRO A 177 6.07 -8.65 23.99
CA PRO A 177 4.99 -7.70 24.19
C PRO A 177 4.64 -7.57 25.68
N GLU A 178 4.72 -6.37 26.22
CA GLU A 178 4.28 -6.09 27.58
C GLU A 178 2.78 -6.42 27.73
N LYS A 179 2.44 -7.21 28.75
CA LYS A 179 1.04 -7.38 29.14
C LYS A 179 0.51 -6.03 29.59
N LYS A 180 -0.40 -5.42 28.82
CA LYS A 180 -1.15 -4.25 29.30
C LYS A 180 -1.89 -4.68 30.56
N GLU A 181 -1.42 -4.23 31.73
CA GLU A 181 -2.21 -4.37 32.95
C GLU A 181 -3.54 -3.61 32.75
N PRO A 182 -4.68 -4.22 33.14
CA PRO A 182 -5.94 -3.49 33.09
C PRO A 182 -5.79 -2.25 33.96
N ALA A 183 -6.11 -1.09 33.38
CA ALA A 183 -6.11 0.17 34.12
C ALA A 183 -6.91 -0.03 35.42
N ALA A 184 -6.27 0.20 36.56
CA ALA A 184 -6.93 0.11 37.86
C ALA A 184 -8.19 1.03 37.83
N PRO A 185 -9.34 0.56 38.30
CA PRO A 185 -10.53 1.40 38.36
C PRO A 185 -10.20 2.63 39.18
N GLY A 186 -10.35 3.81 38.59
CA GLY A 186 -10.04 5.10 39.18
C GLY A 186 -10.68 5.22 40.56
N GLY A 187 -9.87 5.39 41.59
CA GLY A 187 -10.33 5.66 42.92
C GLY A 187 -11.18 6.94 42.95
N HIS A 188 -12.41 6.82 43.39
CA HIS A 188 -13.25 7.96 43.71
C HIS A 188 -12.55 8.79 44.79
N SER A 189 -12.02 9.94 44.40
CA SER A 189 -11.63 10.97 45.37
C SER A 189 -12.90 11.55 45.99
N HIS A 190 -13.19 11.16 47.20
CA HIS A 190 -14.14 11.85 48.07
C HIS A 190 -13.60 13.26 48.33
N GLY A 191 -14.32 14.24 47.85
CA GLY A 191 -14.12 15.64 48.20
C GLY A 191 -14.28 15.85 49.71
N GLY A 192 -13.25 16.40 50.32
CA GLY A 192 -13.31 16.89 51.66
C GLY A 192 -14.21 18.13 51.76
N GLU A 193 -15.11 18.12 52.72
CA GLU A 193 -15.80 19.28 53.20
C GLU A 193 -14.84 20.40 53.54
N MET A 194 -15.16 21.61 53.13
CA MET A 194 -14.63 22.81 53.76
C MET A 194 -15.76 23.53 54.49
N ASP A 195 -15.73 23.47 55.82
CA ASP A 195 -16.32 24.43 56.72
C ASP A 195 -15.55 25.74 56.70
N PHE A 196 -16.29 26.82 56.85
CA PHE A 196 -16.03 28.27 57.02
C PHE A 196 -15.88 29.10 55.75
#